data_dd62597031c268f206a51ecbdd3ff646
#
_entry.id   dd62597031c268f206a51ecbdd3ff646
#
_cell.length_a   1.000
_cell.length_b   1.000
_cell.length_c   1.000
_cell.angle_alpha   90.00
_cell.angle_beta   90.00
_cell.angle_gamma   90.00
#
_symmetry.space_group_name_H-M   'P 1'
#
loop_
_entity.id
_entity.type
_entity.pdbx_description
1 polymer ?
#
loop_
_entity_poly.entity_id
_entity_poly.type
_entity_poly.pdbx_seq_one_letter_code
_entity_poly.pdbx_strand_id
1 'polypeptide(L)'
;IAWFGQTGTQSRLLYVASKPGAKAQPAGEVDFGKTLENVAVGEVSDFSFQTQRGDTITGYSILPYGYDPNKKFPLVVYYYGGCTPTSRLLEFFYPLQVLAGQGYGVLVLNPSGTIGFGQEFASRHVRAWGKRTADDIIEGVREFCRENTWIDSTKIGCMGASYGGFMTQYLLTQTDLFAAAISHAGISNIASYWGGGYLGYSYNEAAAMNSYPWNDPELYVEQSPLFMAERIKTPLLLMHGTADTNVPTNESQQMFTALKILGKDVTYIQINGANHVVTEFNKREQCRATIFAWFAKWLQDDATWWNAIYKPKNL
;
A
#
# COMPACT_ATOMS: atom_id res chain seq x y z
N ILE A 1 20.13 -13.26 -24.32
CA ILE A 1 19.01 -12.63 -23.61
C ILE A 1 19.55 -12.14 -22.29
N ALA A 2 19.22 -10.91 -21.90
CA ALA A 2 19.60 -10.34 -20.62
C ALA A 2 18.37 -9.76 -19.93
N TRP A 3 18.29 -9.90 -18.60
CA TRP A 3 17.21 -9.33 -17.79
C TRP A 3 17.68 -9.08 -16.35
N PHE A 4 17.00 -8.21 -15.66
CA PHE A 4 17.17 -8.05 -14.23
C PHE A 4 16.23 -9.00 -13.47
N GLY A 5 16.79 -9.74 -12.51
CA GLY A 5 16.05 -10.59 -11.57
C GLY A 5 16.28 -10.16 -10.13
N GLN A 6 15.28 -10.31 -9.29
CA GLN A 6 15.33 -10.07 -7.85
C GLN A 6 14.28 -10.94 -7.13
N THR A 7 14.42 -11.08 -5.81
CA THR A 7 13.45 -11.78 -4.96
C THR A 7 13.12 -10.92 -3.75
N GLY A 8 12.23 -11.37 -2.88
CA GLY A 8 11.93 -10.70 -1.61
C GLY A 8 13.10 -10.66 -0.61
N THR A 9 14.15 -11.43 -0.87
CA THR A 9 15.34 -11.58 0.00
C THR A 9 16.66 -11.37 -0.74
N GLN A 10 16.63 -11.10 -2.04
CA GLN A 10 17.81 -10.92 -2.88
C GLN A 10 17.71 -9.62 -3.69
N SER A 11 18.76 -8.82 -3.63
CA SER A 11 18.90 -7.61 -4.44
C SER A 11 18.86 -7.90 -5.94
N ARG A 12 18.64 -6.85 -6.71
CA ARG A 12 18.53 -6.87 -8.16
C ARG A 12 19.86 -7.26 -8.81
N LEU A 13 19.86 -8.36 -9.57
CA LEU A 13 21.01 -8.85 -10.34
C LEU A 13 20.69 -8.85 -11.84
N LEU A 14 21.72 -8.62 -12.67
CA LEU A 14 21.63 -8.82 -14.11
C LEU A 14 21.91 -10.28 -14.43
N TYR A 15 21.00 -10.92 -15.13
CA TYR A 15 21.15 -12.29 -15.62
C TYR A 15 21.28 -12.32 -17.13
N VAL A 16 22.06 -13.27 -17.64
CA VAL A 16 22.18 -13.54 -19.08
C VAL A 16 21.93 -15.01 -19.39
N ALA A 17 21.34 -15.26 -20.54
CA ALA A 17 21.18 -16.60 -21.11
C ALA A 17 21.47 -16.57 -22.61
N SER A 18 22.09 -17.62 -23.14
CA SER A 18 22.43 -17.73 -24.57
C SER A 18 21.20 -17.77 -25.49
N LYS A 19 20.09 -18.34 -25.02
CA LYS A 19 18.82 -18.44 -25.74
C LYS A 19 17.65 -18.60 -24.76
N PRO A 20 16.37 -18.43 -25.20
CA PRO A 20 15.21 -18.76 -24.40
C PRO A 20 15.27 -20.21 -23.88
N GLY A 21 14.97 -20.40 -22.58
CA GLY A 21 15.00 -21.70 -21.91
C GLY A 21 16.39 -22.20 -21.52
N ALA A 22 17.49 -21.50 -21.88
CA ALA A 22 18.82 -21.82 -21.38
C ALA A 22 18.98 -21.40 -19.91
N LYS A 23 19.84 -22.12 -19.17
CA LYS A 23 20.15 -21.77 -17.79
C LYS A 23 20.74 -20.34 -17.71
N ALA A 24 20.11 -19.52 -16.92
CA ALA A 24 20.57 -18.16 -16.66
C ALA A 24 21.84 -18.15 -15.81
N GLN A 25 22.72 -17.21 -16.07
CA GLN A 25 23.92 -16.94 -15.28
C GLN A 25 23.91 -15.47 -14.87
N PRO A 26 24.32 -15.11 -13.64
CA PRO A 26 24.56 -13.71 -13.29
C PRO A 26 25.62 -13.11 -14.23
N ALA A 27 25.38 -11.91 -14.73
CA ALA A 27 26.32 -11.19 -15.57
C ALA A 27 27.11 -10.21 -14.71
N GLY A 28 28.42 -10.53 -14.53
CA GLY A 28 29.39 -9.65 -13.87
C GLY A 28 29.38 -9.72 -12.34
N GLU A 29 30.37 -9.05 -11.76
CA GLU A 29 30.60 -8.97 -10.32
C GLU A 29 29.87 -7.83 -9.62
N VAL A 30 28.86 -7.23 -10.22
CA VAL A 30 28.04 -6.23 -9.53
C VAL A 30 27.16 -6.94 -8.51
N ASP A 31 27.83 -7.32 -7.44
CA ASP A 31 27.23 -8.07 -6.34
C ASP A 31 26.62 -7.10 -5.34
N PHE A 32 25.43 -6.61 -5.66
CA PHE A 32 24.61 -5.94 -4.67
C PHE A 32 24.27 -6.87 -3.50
N GLY A 33 24.46 -8.19 -3.65
CA GLY A 33 24.28 -9.19 -2.60
C GLY A 33 25.29 -9.08 -1.46
N LYS A 34 26.53 -8.65 -1.73
CA LYS A 34 27.56 -8.47 -0.66
C LYS A 34 27.14 -7.45 0.40
N THR A 35 26.35 -6.45 0.03
CA THR A 35 25.83 -5.47 1.00
C THR A 35 24.81 -6.07 1.98
N LEU A 36 24.29 -7.26 1.69
CA LEU A 36 23.29 -7.95 2.51
C LEU A 36 23.83 -9.19 3.24
N GLU A 37 25.08 -9.57 3.04
CA GLU A 37 25.69 -10.77 3.67
C GLU A 37 25.56 -10.78 5.21
N ASN A 38 25.51 -9.60 5.83
CA ASN A 38 25.36 -9.44 7.28
C ASN A 38 24.02 -8.86 7.69
N VAL A 39 23.02 -8.85 6.79
CA VAL A 39 21.67 -8.33 7.08
C VAL A 39 20.71 -9.50 7.23
N ALA A 40 20.12 -9.61 8.42
CA ALA A 40 19.04 -10.55 8.63
C ALA A 40 17.77 -10.04 7.92
N VAL A 41 17.24 -10.86 7.03
CA VAL A 41 15.97 -10.61 6.33
C VAL A 41 14.90 -11.56 6.85
N GLY A 42 13.64 -11.09 6.91
CA GLY A 42 12.49 -11.89 7.28
C GLY A 42 12.23 -12.97 6.23
N GLU A 43 11.79 -14.14 6.68
CA GLU A 43 11.35 -15.23 5.81
C GLU A 43 10.15 -14.80 4.98
N VAL A 44 10.19 -15.07 3.67
CA VAL A 44 9.12 -14.73 2.72
C VAL A 44 8.40 -16.00 2.31
N SER A 45 7.09 -16.05 2.55
CA SER A 45 6.24 -17.19 2.22
C SER A 45 5.07 -16.78 1.32
N ASP A 46 4.68 -17.68 0.40
CA ASP A 46 3.47 -17.49 -0.40
C ASP A 46 2.23 -17.52 0.48
N PHE A 47 1.26 -16.69 0.14
CA PHE A 47 -0.07 -16.72 0.74
C PHE A 47 -1.14 -16.72 -0.35
N SER A 48 -2.16 -17.53 -0.18
CA SER A 48 -3.34 -17.52 -1.05
C SER A 48 -4.56 -18.02 -0.29
N PHE A 49 -5.71 -17.49 -0.63
CA PHE A 49 -7.00 -17.94 -0.07
C PHE A 49 -8.10 -17.84 -1.11
N GLN A 50 -9.20 -18.53 -0.87
CA GLN A 50 -10.43 -18.37 -1.65
C GLN A 50 -11.40 -17.43 -0.94
N THR A 51 -11.87 -16.41 -1.65
CA THR A 51 -12.90 -15.51 -1.16
C THR A 51 -14.26 -16.23 -1.08
N GLN A 52 -15.19 -15.66 -0.34
CA GLN A 52 -16.57 -16.15 -0.31
C GLN A 52 -17.24 -16.17 -1.69
N ARG A 53 -16.75 -15.37 -2.63
CA ARG A 53 -17.18 -15.35 -4.05
C ARG A 53 -16.56 -16.45 -4.90
N GLY A 54 -15.63 -17.25 -4.35
CA GLY A 54 -14.91 -18.32 -5.05
C GLY A 54 -13.67 -17.85 -5.81
N ASP A 55 -13.26 -16.59 -5.69
CA ASP A 55 -12.05 -16.06 -6.31
C ASP A 55 -10.81 -16.48 -5.51
N THR A 56 -9.73 -16.85 -6.19
CA THR A 56 -8.43 -17.07 -5.55
C THR A 56 -7.66 -15.76 -5.52
N ILE A 57 -7.37 -15.27 -4.33
CA ILE A 57 -6.52 -14.11 -4.10
C ILE A 57 -5.14 -14.59 -3.67
N THR A 58 -4.10 -14.00 -4.26
CA THR A 58 -2.71 -14.37 -3.99
C THR A 58 -1.95 -13.20 -3.38
N GLY A 59 -0.87 -13.54 -2.71
CA GLY A 59 0.01 -12.58 -2.08
C GLY A 59 1.24 -13.28 -1.49
N TYR A 60 1.84 -12.64 -0.52
CA TYR A 60 2.93 -13.21 0.26
C TYR A 60 3.02 -12.54 1.62
N SER A 61 3.69 -13.20 2.54
CA SER A 61 3.98 -12.66 3.86
C SER A 61 5.46 -12.61 4.13
N ILE A 62 5.86 -11.76 5.09
CA ILE A 62 7.21 -11.69 5.62
C ILE A 62 7.10 -11.83 7.13
N LEU A 63 7.82 -12.79 7.70
CA LEU A 63 7.90 -12.95 9.14
C LEU A 63 8.69 -11.81 9.80
N PRO A 64 8.30 -11.36 11.01
CA PRO A 64 9.04 -10.33 11.74
C PRO A 64 10.43 -10.86 12.16
N TYR A 65 11.41 -9.96 12.22
CA TYR A 65 12.70 -10.30 12.79
C TYR A 65 12.55 -10.76 14.24
N GLY A 66 13.25 -11.82 14.60
CA GLY A 66 13.11 -12.41 15.94
C GLY A 66 11.78 -13.14 16.16
N TYR A 67 11.16 -13.60 15.06
CA TYR A 67 9.91 -14.36 15.11
C TYR A 67 9.96 -15.48 16.17
N ASP A 68 8.94 -15.49 17.00
CA ASP A 68 8.69 -16.51 18.00
C ASP A 68 7.19 -16.83 17.97
N PRO A 69 6.79 -18.07 17.70
CA PRO A 69 5.38 -18.44 17.59
C PRO A 69 4.57 -18.23 18.88
N ASN A 70 5.26 -18.07 20.02
CA ASN A 70 4.63 -17.83 21.32
C ASN A 70 4.44 -16.34 21.65
N LYS A 71 4.95 -15.45 20.79
CA LYS A 71 4.81 -14.01 20.94
C LYS A 71 3.78 -13.45 19.97
N LYS A 72 3.24 -12.29 20.32
CA LYS A 72 2.35 -11.52 19.46
C LYS A 72 3.12 -10.41 18.76
N PHE A 73 2.88 -10.27 17.46
CA PHE A 73 3.49 -9.24 16.64
C PHE A 73 2.42 -8.42 15.91
N PRO A 74 2.61 -7.12 15.76
CA PRO A 74 1.75 -6.30 14.91
C PRO A 74 1.91 -6.69 13.45
N LEU A 75 0.87 -6.44 12.64
CA LEU A 75 0.84 -6.72 11.20
C LEU A 75 0.74 -5.42 10.40
N VAL A 76 1.52 -5.30 9.33
CA VAL A 76 1.34 -4.26 8.30
C VAL A 76 0.88 -4.91 7.01
N VAL A 77 -0.26 -4.48 6.50
CA VAL A 77 -0.84 -4.95 5.23
C VAL A 77 -0.50 -3.94 4.13
N TYR A 78 0.12 -4.43 3.05
CA TYR A 78 0.47 -3.65 1.88
C TYR A 78 -0.25 -4.15 0.63
N TYR A 79 -0.76 -3.25 -0.17
CA TYR A 79 -1.46 -3.52 -1.42
C TYR A 79 -1.36 -2.32 -2.37
N TYR A 80 -1.52 -2.54 -3.66
CA TYR A 80 -1.87 -1.47 -4.59
C TYR A 80 -3.39 -1.40 -4.76
N GLY A 81 -4.03 -2.56 -4.84
CA GLY A 81 -5.48 -2.67 -4.74
C GLY A 81 -6.23 -2.42 -6.03
N GLY A 82 -5.74 -2.87 -7.15
CA GLY A 82 -6.42 -2.68 -8.43
C GLY A 82 -5.51 -3.03 -9.59
N CYS A 83 -5.37 -2.15 -10.55
CA CYS A 83 -4.77 -2.42 -11.84
C CYS A 83 -3.29 -2.86 -11.83
N THR A 84 -2.51 -2.66 -10.76
CA THR A 84 -1.08 -2.97 -10.74
C THR A 84 -0.74 -4.03 -9.69
N PRO A 85 0.00 -5.10 -10.05
CA PRO A 85 0.41 -6.10 -9.08
C PRO A 85 1.49 -5.56 -8.14
N THR A 86 1.47 -6.04 -6.91
CA THR A 86 2.56 -5.88 -5.97
C THR A 86 3.57 -6.99 -6.18
N SER A 87 4.83 -6.63 -6.39
CA SER A 87 5.92 -7.58 -6.65
C SER A 87 6.76 -7.81 -5.39
N ARG A 88 7.44 -8.97 -5.32
CA ARG A 88 8.43 -9.27 -4.27
C ARG A 88 9.71 -8.52 -4.58
N LEU A 89 9.81 -7.29 -4.11
CA LEU A 89 10.97 -6.44 -4.31
C LEU A 89 11.64 -6.18 -2.97
N LEU A 90 12.92 -6.59 -2.83
CA LEU A 90 13.72 -6.20 -1.68
C LEU A 90 13.95 -4.69 -1.68
N GLU A 91 14.32 -4.16 -2.84
CA GLU A 91 14.58 -2.73 -3.05
C GLU A 91 13.32 -2.06 -3.60
N PHE A 92 12.50 -1.55 -2.72
CA PHE A 92 11.27 -0.87 -3.05
C PHE A 92 11.14 0.46 -2.29
N PHE A 93 10.27 1.37 -2.76
CA PHE A 93 10.03 2.64 -2.06
C PHE A 93 9.53 2.39 -0.64
N TYR A 94 8.63 1.41 -0.49
CA TYR A 94 8.16 0.94 0.82
C TYR A 94 8.99 -0.28 1.22
N PRO A 95 9.98 -0.12 2.12
CA PRO A 95 10.94 -1.20 2.42
C PRO A 95 10.31 -2.23 3.37
N LEU A 96 9.57 -3.18 2.82
CA LEU A 96 8.81 -4.17 3.57
C LEU A 96 9.69 -5.04 4.47
N GLN A 97 10.91 -5.38 4.02
CA GLN A 97 11.88 -6.10 4.86
C GLN A 97 12.37 -5.25 6.05
N VAL A 98 12.42 -3.92 5.91
CA VAL A 98 12.76 -3.05 7.05
C VAL A 98 11.64 -3.00 8.06
N LEU A 99 10.37 -3.01 7.62
CA LEU A 99 9.23 -3.17 8.53
C LEU A 99 9.32 -4.51 9.27
N ALA A 100 9.61 -5.60 8.57
CA ALA A 100 9.84 -6.90 9.21
C ALA A 100 11.01 -6.86 10.21
N GLY A 101 12.10 -6.17 9.87
CA GLY A 101 13.24 -5.91 10.76
C GLY A 101 12.89 -5.11 12.01
N GLN A 102 11.83 -4.32 11.98
CA GLN A 102 11.31 -3.55 13.13
C GLN A 102 10.25 -4.32 13.95
N GLY A 103 10.07 -5.60 13.66
CA GLY A 103 9.18 -6.47 14.42
C GLY A 103 7.73 -6.50 13.95
N TYR A 104 7.45 -6.06 12.73
CA TYR A 104 6.12 -6.25 12.11
C TYR A 104 6.08 -7.53 11.29
N GLY A 105 5.00 -8.30 11.39
CA GLY A 105 4.61 -9.16 10.29
C GLY A 105 4.19 -8.30 9.10
N VAL A 106 4.46 -8.73 7.88
CA VAL A 106 4.01 -8.04 6.67
C VAL A 106 3.16 -8.99 5.83
N LEU A 107 2.00 -8.52 5.40
CA LEU A 107 1.15 -9.22 4.45
C LEU A 107 0.98 -8.36 3.20
N VAL A 108 1.24 -8.93 2.04
CA VAL A 108 1.06 -8.27 0.74
C VAL A 108 0.01 -9.03 -0.05
N LEU A 109 -0.97 -8.31 -0.60
CA LEU A 109 -2.09 -8.91 -1.34
C LEU A 109 -2.21 -8.33 -2.75
N ASN A 110 -2.58 -9.19 -3.70
CA ASN A 110 -2.98 -8.85 -5.06
C ASN A 110 -4.48 -9.14 -5.24
N PRO A 111 -5.38 -8.20 -4.87
CA PRO A 111 -6.82 -8.40 -4.89
C PRO A 111 -7.38 -8.37 -6.31
N SER A 112 -8.68 -8.64 -6.46
CA SER A 112 -9.43 -8.55 -7.71
C SER A 112 -9.19 -7.24 -8.44
N GLY A 113 -9.05 -7.30 -9.76
CA GLY A 113 -8.73 -6.16 -10.61
C GLY A 113 -7.25 -6.04 -10.96
N THR A 114 -6.36 -6.77 -10.25
CA THR A 114 -4.92 -6.77 -10.52
C THR A 114 -4.61 -7.45 -11.85
N ILE A 115 -3.81 -6.80 -12.71
CA ILE A 115 -3.31 -7.40 -13.96
C ILE A 115 -2.26 -8.49 -13.69
N GLY A 116 -2.07 -9.40 -14.65
CA GLY A 116 -1.13 -10.53 -14.53
C GLY A 116 -1.77 -11.83 -14.06
N PHE A 117 -3.06 -11.81 -13.68
CA PHE A 117 -3.83 -12.99 -13.23
C PHE A 117 -4.94 -13.39 -14.21
N GLY A 118 -4.83 -12.97 -15.46
CA GLY A 118 -5.81 -13.20 -16.51
C GLY A 118 -6.76 -12.03 -16.74
N GLN A 119 -7.34 -11.95 -17.95
CA GLN A 119 -8.19 -10.84 -18.38
C GLN A 119 -9.46 -10.73 -17.54
N GLU A 120 -10.08 -11.86 -17.22
CA GLU A 120 -11.29 -11.89 -16.40
C GLU A 120 -11.03 -11.30 -15.00
N PHE A 121 -9.91 -11.70 -14.37
CA PHE A 121 -9.53 -11.19 -13.04
C PHE A 121 -9.25 -9.67 -13.08
N ALA A 122 -8.52 -9.22 -14.09
CA ALA A 122 -8.22 -7.79 -14.28
C ALA A 122 -9.49 -6.95 -14.55
N SER A 123 -10.44 -7.47 -15.33
CA SER A 123 -11.69 -6.77 -15.68
C SER A 123 -12.62 -6.53 -14.48
N ARG A 124 -12.41 -7.21 -13.37
CA ARG A 124 -13.18 -7.02 -12.13
C ARG A 124 -13.01 -5.63 -11.50
N HIS A 125 -12.01 -4.87 -11.94
CA HIS A 125 -11.80 -3.48 -11.57
C HIS A 125 -12.75 -2.52 -12.29
N VAL A 126 -13.25 -2.91 -13.47
CA VAL A 126 -14.09 -2.05 -14.30
C VAL A 126 -15.42 -1.75 -13.59
N ARG A 127 -15.73 -0.44 -13.41
CA ARG A 127 -16.87 0.08 -12.66
C ARG A 127 -16.93 -0.36 -11.18
N ALA A 128 -15.84 -0.91 -10.66
CA ALA A 128 -15.75 -1.45 -9.30
C ALA A 128 -14.43 -1.04 -8.64
N TRP A 129 -14.24 0.25 -8.46
CA TRP A 129 -13.01 0.80 -7.91
C TRP A 129 -12.76 0.39 -6.47
N GLY A 130 -13.80 0.39 -5.63
CA GLY A 130 -13.63 0.22 -4.19
C GLY A 130 -14.03 -1.16 -3.69
N LYS A 131 -15.31 -1.47 -3.78
CA LYS A 131 -15.94 -2.49 -2.94
C LYS A 131 -15.34 -3.89 -3.08
N ARG A 132 -15.25 -4.42 -4.31
CA ARG A 132 -14.78 -5.80 -4.51
C ARG A 132 -13.35 -6.01 -4.04
N THR A 133 -12.49 -5.06 -4.36
CA THR A 133 -11.08 -5.06 -3.96
C THR A 133 -10.94 -4.94 -2.44
N ALA A 134 -11.75 -4.08 -1.81
CA ALA A 134 -11.75 -3.94 -0.35
C ALA A 134 -12.22 -5.22 0.35
N ASP A 135 -13.28 -5.86 -0.15
CA ASP A 135 -13.78 -7.14 0.37
C ASP A 135 -12.67 -8.20 0.35
N ASP A 136 -11.94 -8.33 -0.78
CA ASP A 136 -10.84 -9.28 -0.93
C ASP A 136 -9.72 -9.01 0.10
N ILE A 137 -9.36 -7.75 0.32
CA ILE A 137 -8.32 -7.37 1.30
C ILE A 137 -8.81 -7.69 2.71
N ILE A 138 -10.04 -7.34 3.06
CA ILE A 138 -10.62 -7.59 4.38
C ILE A 138 -10.69 -9.10 4.67
N GLU A 139 -11.18 -9.89 3.70
CA GLU A 139 -11.24 -11.35 3.80
C GLU A 139 -9.83 -11.94 3.96
N GLY A 140 -8.88 -11.49 3.11
CA GLY A 140 -7.50 -11.97 3.16
C GLY A 140 -6.78 -11.69 4.48
N VAL A 141 -6.98 -10.49 5.05
CA VAL A 141 -6.41 -10.16 6.37
C VAL A 141 -7.01 -11.02 7.46
N ARG A 142 -8.33 -11.24 7.45
CA ARG A 142 -9.01 -12.11 8.43
C ARG A 142 -8.53 -13.54 8.33
N GLU A 143 -8.42 -14.06 7.09
CA GLU A 143 -7.94 -15.42 6.85
C GLU A 143 -6.48 -15.58 7.28
N PHE A 144 -5.62 -14.62 6.94
CA PHE A 144 -4.23 -14.63 7.36
C PHE A 144 -4.08 -14.61 8.89
N CYS A 145 -4.86 -13.80 9.59
CA CYS A 145 -4.86 -13.77 11.06
C CYS A 145 -5.41 -15.06 11.68
N ARG A 146 -6.38 -15.71 11.04
CA ARG A 146 -6.92 -17.00 11.49
C ARG A 146 -5.86 -18.12 11.43
N GLU A 147 -5.07 -18.12 10.36
CA GLU A 147 -4.00 -19.12 10.16
C GLU A 147 -2.74 -18.81 10.97
N ASN A 148 -2.52 -17.54 11.31
CA ASN A 148 -1.29 -17.05 11.94
C ASN A 148 -1.55 -16.47 13.33
N THR A 149 -1.69 -17.36 14.31
CA THR A 149 -2.04 -16.99 15.69
C THR A 149 -1.00 -16.13 16.42
N TRP A 150 0.20 -15.97 15.86
CA TRP A 150 1.24 -15.07 16.35
C TRP A 150 0.94 -13.58 16.07
N ILE A 151 -0.05 -13.27 15.24
CA ILE A 151 -0.47 -11.89 14.97
C ILE A 151 -1.29 -11.34 16.14
N ASP A 152 -1.00 -10.09 16.53
CA ASP A 152 -1.89 -9.30 17.37
C ASP A 152 -2.97 -8.68 16.50
N SER A 153 -4.17 -9.25 16.51
CA SER A 153 -5.30 -8.78 15.71
C SER A 153 -5.81 -7.38 16.12
N THR A 154 -5.35 -6.83 17.23
CA THR A 154 -5.66 -5.45 17.66
C THR A 154 -4.64 -4.43 17.13
N LYS A 155 -3.53 -4.90 16.55
CA LYS A 155 -2.38 -4.10 16.07
C LYS A 155 -2.12 -4.34 14.57
N ILE A 156 -3.16 -4.17 13.76
CA ILE A 156 -3.06 -4.31 12.30
C ILE A 156 -3.06 -2.92 11.67
N GLY A 157 -2.00 -2.61 10.92
CA GLY A 157 -1.93 -1.41 10.07
C GLY A 157 -2.10 -1.73 8.61
N CYS A 158 -2.50 -0.75 7.81
CA CYS A 158 -2.52 -0.88 6.35
C CYS A 158 -1.94 0.34 5.65
N MET A 159 -1.40 0.13 4.46
CA MET A 159 -0.88 1.22 3.64
C MET A 159 -0.91 0.91 2.15
N GLY A 160 -1.06 1.98 1.37
CA GLY A 160 -0.95 1.94 -0.07
C GLY A 160 -0.69 3.32 -0.65
N ALA A 161 -0.27 3.37 -1.91
CA ALA A 161 0.01 4.60 -2.62
C ALA A 161 -0.82 4.74 -3.88
N SER A 162 -1.09 5.97 -4.29
CA SER A 162 -1.83 6.27 -5.52
C SER A 162 -3.23 5.62 -5.46
N TYR A 163 -3.52 4.70 -6.36
CA TYR A 163 -4.72 3.87 -6.24
C TYR A 163 -4.75 3.08 -4.92
N GLY A 164 -3.61 2.60 -4.43
CA GLY A 164 -3.51 1.98 -3.10
C GLY A 164 -3.81 2.95 -1.96
N GLY A 165 -3.51 4.23 -2.15
CA GLY A 165 -3.91 5.29 -1.22
C GLY A 165 -5.43 5.55 -1.23
N PHE A 166 -6.06 5.52 -2.40
CA PHE A 166 -7.52 5.49 -2.53
C PHE A 166 -8.09 4.27 -1.80
N MET A 167 -7.55 3.08 -2.09
CA MET A 167 -8.00 1.83 -1.46
C MET A 167 -7.86 1.87 0.07
N THR A 168 -6.78 2.46 0.58
CA THR A 168 -6.62 2.66 2.02
C THR A 168 -7.76 3.50 2.60
N GLN A 169 -8.04 4.66 2.02
CA GLN A 169 -9.15 5.51 2.47
C GLN A 169 -10.50 4.79 2.34
N TYR A 170 -10.72 4.07 1.25
CA TYR A 170 -11.95 3.32 1.01
C TYR A 170 -12.14 2.20 2.05
N LEU A 171 -11.10 1.41 2.33
CA LEU A 171 -11.12 0.35 3.35
C LEU A 171 -11.58 0.88 4.71
N LEU A 172 -11.08 2.06 5.12
CA LEU A 172 -11.45 2.65 6.41
C LEU A 172 -12.92 3.08 6.48
N THR A 173 -13.60 3.21 5.35
CA THR A 173 -15.06 3.43 5.31
C THR A 173 -15.86 2.14 5.38
N GLN A 174 -15.21 0.96 5.21
CA GLN A 174 -15.85 -0.35 5.13
C GLN A 174 -15.62 -1.23 6.37
N THR A 175 -14.56 -0.96 7.14
CA THR A 175 -14.18 -1.81 8.28
C THR A 175 -13.41 -1.06 9.36
N ASP A 176 -13.55 -1.51 10.60
CA ASP A 176 -12.77 -1.05 11.76
C ASP A 176 -11.59 -2.02 12.06
N LEU A 177 -11.20 -2.87 11.10
CA LEU A 177 -10.16 -3.89 11.29
C LEU A 177 -8.77 -3.31 11.57
N PHE A 178 -8.50 -2.10 11.08
CA PHE A 178 -7.17 -1.49 11.13
C PHE A 178 -7.03 -0.53 12.32
N ALA A 179 -5.92 -0.66 13.06
CA ALA A 179 -5.54 0.23 14.16
C ALA A 179 -4.78 1.50 13.68
N ALA A 180 -4.21 1.47 12.49
CA ALA A 180 -3.54 2.61 11.85
C ALA A 180 -3.52 2.46 10.33
N ALA A 181 -3.54 3.57 9.60
CA ALA A 181 -3.50 3.54 8.15
C ALA A 181 -2.64 4.67 7.56
N ILE A 182 -2.06 4.40 6.38
CA ILE A 182 -1.27 5.39 5.62
C ILE A 182 -1.77 5.41 4.17
N SER A 183 -2.26 6.56 3.73
CA SER A 183 -2.61 6.84 2.34
C SER A 183 -1.57 7.79 1.73
N HIS A 184 -0.73 7.28 0.82
CA HIS A 184 0.27 8.09 0.12
C HIS A 184 -0.25 8.47 -1.26
N ALA A 185 -0.34 9.76 -1.56
CA ALA A 185 -0.81 10.31 -2.82
C ALA A 185 -2.13 9.66 -3.29
N GLY A 186 -3.05 9.41 -2.33
CA GLY A 186 -4.31 8.70 -2.58
C GLY A 186 -5.40 9.63 -3.10
N ILE A 187 -6.30 9.05 -3.89
CA ILE A 187 -7.50 9.70 -4.42
C ILE A 187 -8.60 9.61 -3.33
N SER A 188 -9.26 10.71 -3.03
CA SER A 188 -10.38 10.74 -2.09
C SER A 188 -11.74 10.92 -2.77
N ASN A 189 -11.72 11.54 -3.96
CA ASN A 189 -12.91 11.87 -4.74
C ASN A 189 -12.65 11.55 -6.22
N ILE A 190 -13.30 10.51 -6.73
CA ILE A 190 -13.13 10.01 -8.10
C ILE A 190 -13.54 11.09 -9.12
N ALA A 191 -14.56 11.90 -8.82
CA ALA A 191 -15.03 12.95 -9.71
C ALA A 191 -14.01 14.10 -9.84
N SER A 192 -13.36 14.53 -8.74
CA SER A 192 -12.31 15.56 -8.82
C SER A 192 -11.03 15.02 -9.48
N TYR A 193 -10.67 13.78 -9.20
CA TYR A 193 -9.54 13.12 -9.87
C TYR A 193 -9.76 12.96 -11.36
N TRP A 194 -10.98 12.64 -11.82
CA TRP A 194 -11.34 12.50 -13.22
C TRP A 194 -10.94 13.72 -14.04
N GLY A 195 -11.22 14.93 -13.56
CA GLY A 195 -10.93 16.18 -14.26
C GLY A 195 -9.60 16.85 -13.89
N GLY A 196 -9.02 16.51 -12.74
CA GLY A 196 -7.82 17.17 -12.19
C GLY A 196 -6.54 16.36 -12.28
N GLY A 197 -6.63 15.04 -12.36
CA GLY A 197 -5.46 14.16 -12.42
C GLY A 197 -4.91 14.01 -13.85
N TYR A 198 -3.59 13.94 -13.99
CA TYR A 198 -2.94 13.75 -15.30
C TYR A 198 -3.45 12.49 -16.04
N LEU A 199 -3.64 11.40 -15.32
CA LEU A 199 -4.21 10.15 -15.87
C LEU A 199 -5.72 10.04 -15.62
N GLY A 200 -6.35 11.03 -14.97
CA GLY A 200 -7.73 10.93 -14.49
C GLY A 200 -8.71 10.56 -15.58
N TYR A 201 -8.75 11.34 -16.65
CA TYR A 201 -9.64 11.08 -17.79
C TYR A 201 -9.33 9.74 -18.46
N SER A 202 -8.09 9.51 -18.88
CA SER A 202 -7.72 8.33 -19.66
C SER A 202 -7.85 7.02 -18.86
N TYR A 203 -7.55 7.07 -17.57
CA TYR A 203 -7.75 5.92 -16.69
C TYR A 203 -9.25 5.59 -16.52
N ASN A 204 -10.06 6.63 -16.31
CA ASN A 204 -11.50 6.47 -16.17
C ASN A 204 -12.19 6.02 -17.46
N GLU A 205 -11.68 6.39 -18.62
CA GLU A 205 -12.22 5.93 -19.91
C GLU A 205 -12.24 4.39 -19.97
N ALA A 206 -11.17 3.74 -19.52
CA ALA A 206 -11.08 2.29 -19.45
C ALA A 206 -11.77 1.72 -18.19
N ALA A 207 -11.45 2.23 -17.00
CA ALA A 207 -11.90 1.69 -15.73
C ALA A 207 -13.37 2.02 -15.41
N ALA A 208 -13.94 3.07 -15.99
CA ALA A 208 -15.32 3.48 -15.83
C ALA A 208 -16.23 3.15 -17.04
N MET A 209 -15.72 2.44 -18.06
CA MET A 209 -16.47 2.08 -19.27
C MET A 209 -17.18 3.29 -19.92
N ASN A 210 -16.45 4.37 -20.18
CA ASN A 210 -16.98 5.60 -20.77
C ASN A 210 -18.14 6.23 -19.98
N SER A 211 -18.20 6.03 -18.65
CA SER A 211 -19.08 6.79 -17.79
C SER A 211 -18.39 8.08 -17.29
N TYR A 212 -19.16 9.03 -16.84
CA TYR A 212 -18.70 10.35 -16.46
C TYR A 212 -19.37 10.84 -15.17
N PRO A 213 -18.80 11.82 -14.43
CA PRO A 213 -19.34 12.29 -13.17
C PRO A 213 -20.83 12.73 -13.22
N TRP A 214 -21.29 13.20 -14.38
CA TRP A 214 -22.68 13.68 -14.56
C TRP A 214 -23.69 12.59 -14.93
N ASN A 215 -23.25 11.39 -15.29
CA ASN A 215 -24.15 10.31 -15.70
C ASN A 215 -23.98 9.01 -14.90
N ASP A 216 -23.01 8.96 -13.97
CA ASP A 216 -22.72 7.76 -13.17
C ASP A 216 -22.38 8.12 -11.70
N PRO A 217 -23.33 8.67 -10.93
CA PRO A 217 -23.07 9.03 -9.54
C PRO A 217 -22.73 7.82 -8.66
N GLU A 218 -23.20 6.62 -9.00
CA GLU A 218 -22.85 5.37 -8.29
C GLU A 218 -21.34 5.14 -8.30
N LEU A 219 -20.67 5.37 -9.42
CA LEU A 219 -19.23 5.23 -9.50
C LEU A 219 -18.51 6.44 -8.88
N TYR A 220 -18.87 7.65 -9.28
CA TYR A 220 -18.08 8.84 -8.96
C TYR A 220 -18.33 9.41 -7.58
N VAL A 221 -19.48 9.15 -6.98
CA VAL A 221 -19.85 9.63 -5.64
C VAL A 221 -19.82 8.49 -4.63
N GLU A 222 -20.59 7.43 -4.88
CA GLU A 222 -20.78 6.37 -3.87
C GLU A 222 -19.51 5.51 -3.66
N GLN A 223 -18.59 5.45 -4.64
CA GLN A 223 -17.30 4.79 -4.48
C GLN A 223 -16.17 5.75 -4.06
N SER A 224 -16.45 7.03 -3.89
CA SER A 224 -15.45 8.00 -3.41
C SER A 224 -15.40 8.02 -1.88
N PRO A 225 -14.27 7.69 -1.25
CA PRO A 225 -14.18 7.61 0.22
C PRO A 225 -14.46 8.94 0.91
N LEU A 226 -14.28 10.08 0.25
CA LEU A 226 -14.59 11.40 0.80
C LEU A 226 -16.04 11.52 1.26
N PHE A 227 -16.99 10.99 0.48
CA PHE A 227 -18.42 11.08 0.80
C PHE A 227 -18.88 10.10 1.88
N MET A 228 -17.94 9.28 2.38
CA MET A 228 -18.15 8.35 3.50
C MET A 228 -17.18 8.63 4.66
N ALA A 229 -16.57 9.81 4.71
CA ALA A 229 -15.50 10.16 5.67
C ALA A 229 -15.97 10.03 7.13
N GLU A 230 -17.25 10.22 7.42
CA GLU A 230 -17.83 10.08 8.76
C GLU A 230 -17.69 8.65 9.32
N ARG A 231 -17.58 7.62 8.45
CA ARG A 231 -17.43 6.22 8.86
C ARG A 231 -16.01 5.90 9.32
N ILE A 232 -15.01 6.70 8.95
CA ILE A 232 -13.62 6.47 9.29
C ILE A 232 -13.40 6.67 10.79
N LYS A 233 -12.87 5.65 11.47
CA LYS A 233 -12.50 5.69 12.90
C LYS A 233 -11.00 5.51 13.10
N THR A 234 -10.35 4.82 12.18
CA THR A 234 -8.91 4.50 12.22
C THR A 234 -8.08 5.78 12.07
N PRO A 235 -7.05 5.99 12.89
CA PRO A 235 -6.06 7.04 12.68
C PRO A 235 -5.43 6.97 11.29
N LEU A 236 -5.50 8.06 10.53
CA LEU A 236 -5.06 8.13 9.14
C LEU A 236 -3.93 9.11 8.94
N LEU A 237 -2.81 8.62 8.40
CA LEU A 237 -1.74 9.45 7.87
C LEU A 237 -1.95 9.65 6.36
N LEU A 238 -2.09 10.90 5.94
CA LEU A 238 -2.07 11.31 4.55
C LEU A 238 -0.67 11.85 4.23
N MET A 239 -0.02 11.33 3.18
CA MET A 239 1.27 11.82 2.69
C MET A 239 1.13 12.20 1.21
N HIS A 240 1.62 13.38 0.79
CA HIS A 240 1.47 13.83 -0.59
C HIS A 240 2.59 14.77 -1.04
N GLY A 241 3.10 14.58 -2.25
CA GLY A 241 4.04 15.50 -2.87
C GLY A 241 3.34 16.79 -3.32
N THR A 242 3.88 17.96 -2.98
CA THR A 242 3.21 19.25 -3.32
C THR A 242 3.24 19.60 -4.81
N ALA A 243 4.08 18.93 -5.60
CA ALA A 243 4.17 19.07 -7.05
C ALA A 243 3.62 17.83 -7.79
N ASP A 244 2.78 17.04 -7.14
CA ASP A 244 2.16 15.86 -7.76
C ASP A 244 1.21 16.28 -8.88
N THR A 245 1.55 15.87 -10.10
CA THR A 245 0.76 16.15 -11.31
C THR A 245 -0.15 15.01 -11.70
N ASN A 246 0.09 13.79 -11.16
CA ASN A 246 -0.74 12.63 -11.47
C ASN A 246 -1.99 12.58 -10.58
N VAL A 247 -1.80 12.64 -9.27
CA VAL A 247 -2.89 12.78 -8.30
C VAL A 247 -2.74 14.15 -7.64
N PRO A 248 -3.62 15.11 -7.93
CA PRO A 248 -3.50 16.46 -7.36
C PRO A 248 -3.57 16.44 -5.83
N THR A 249 -2.79 17.29 -5.17
CA THR A 249 -2.69 17.36 -3.70
C THR A 249 -4.00 17.67 -3.01
N ASN A 250 -4.96 18.29 -3.72
CA ASN A 250 -6.31 18.55 -3.20
C ASN A 250 -7.05 17.24 -2.83
N GLU A 251 -6.69 16.10 -3.41
CA GLU A 251 -7.26 14.82 -3.03
C GLU A 251 -6.99 14.49 -1.55
N SER A 252 -5.74 14.61 -1.11
CA SER A 252 -5.41 14.47 0.32
C SER A 252 -5.93 15.63 1.16
N GLN A 253 -5.93 16.85 0.65
CA GLN A 253 -6.34 18.04 1.39
C GLN A 253 -7.83 18.01 1.73
N GLN A 254 -8.70 17.61 0.81
CA GLN A 254 -10.15 17.54 1.06
C GLN A 254 -10.48 16.43 2.08
N MET A 255 -9.82 15.26 2.02
CA MET A 255 -10.01 14.22 3.02
C MET A 255 -9.49 14.66 4.40
N PHE A 256 -8.32 15.30 4.46
CA PHE A 256 -7.80 15.88 5.70
C PHE A 256 -8.78 16.88 6.33
N THR A 257 -9.30 17.80 5.52
CA THR A 257 -10.27 18.81 5.97
C THR A 257 -11.55 18.17 6.51
N ALA A 258 -12.10 17.19 5.77
CA ALA A 258 -13.31 16.47 6.19
C ALA A 258 -13.11 15.76 7.53
N LEU A 259 -12.01 15.02 7.68
CA LEU A 259 -11.71 14.29 8.91
C LEU A 259 -11.42 15.22 10.10
N LYS A 260 -10.78 16.39 9.87
CA LYS A 260 -10.57 17.40 10.92
C LYS A 260 -11.89 18.01 11.40
N ILE A 261 -12.81 18.34 10.48
CA ILE A 261 -14.15 18.84 10.83
C ILE A 261 -14.92 17.79 11.64
N LEU A 262 -14.78 16.50 11.29
CA LEU A 262 -15.41 15.38 11.99
C LEU A 262 -14.72 15.01 13.31
N GLY A 263 -13.64 15.71 13.72
CA GLY A 263 -12.90 15.43 14.97
C GLY A 263 -12.14 14.11 14.96
N LYS A 264 -11.76 13.61 13.77
CA LYS A 264 -11.06 12.32 13.62
C LYS A 264 -9.54 12.49 13.76
N ASP A 265 -8.86 11.39 14.14
CA ASP A 265 -7.40 11.33 14.18
C ASP A 265 -6.83 11.28 12.76
N VAL A 266 -6.41 12.42 12.26
CA VAL A 266 -5.80 12.55 10.93
C VAL A 266 -4.57 13.47 10.98
N THR A 267 -3.51 13.05 10.29
CA THR A 267 -2.32 13.88 10.05
C THR A 267 -2.06 13.98 8.55
N TYR A 268 -1.70 15.16 8.08
CA TYR A 268 -1.34 15.39 6.68
C TYR A 268 0.09 15.89 6.58
N ILE A 269 0.96 15.13 5.93
CA ILE A 269 2.37 15.45 5.68
C ILE A 269 2.55 15.78 4.21
N GLN A 270 2.93 17.02 3.93
CA GLN A 270 3.25 17.49 2.59
C GLN A 270 4.75 17.36 2.33
N ILE A 271 5.11 16.72 1.20
CA ILE A 271 6.49 16.52 0.76
C ILE A 271 6.81 17.62 -0.25
N ASN A 272 7.43 18.70 0.23
CA ASN A 272 7.61 19.91 -0.56
C ASN A 272 8.41 19.67 -1.85
N GLY A 273 7.82 20.07 -3.01
CA GLY A 273 8.40 19.94 -4.35
C GLY A 273 8.50 18.51 -4.86
N ALA A 274 8.01 17.49 -4.14
CA ALA A 274 7.96 16.13 -4.66
C ALA A 274 6.77 15.95 -5.63
N ASN A 275 7.00 15.19 -6.69
CA ASN A 275 5.96 14.73 -7.62
C ASN A 275 5.36 13.41 -7.11
N HIS A 276 4.49 12.77 -7.90
CA HIS A 276 3.79 11.52 -7.60
C HIS A 276 4.75 10.40 -7.14
N VAL A 277 5.88 10.27 -7.81
CA VAL A 277 6.97 9.38 -7.39
C VAL A 277 8.05 10.22 -6.74
N VAL A 278 8.31 9.98 -5.44
CA VAL A 278 9.37 10.67 -4.70
C VAL A 278 10.71 10.08 -5.07
N THR A 279 11.47 10.75 -5.93
CA THR A 279 12.75 10.25 -6.47
C THR A 279 13.97 10.74 -5.70
N GLU A 280 13.90 11.92 -5.08
CA GLU A 280 15.01 12.49 -4.32
C GLU A 280 15.30 11.69 -3.05
N PHE A 281 16.56 11.31 -2.87
CA PHE A 281 16.98 10.45 -1.76
C PHE A 281 16.54 10.96 -0.38
N ASN A 282 16.85 12.21 -0.06
CA ASN A 282 16.52 12.77 1.26
C ASN A 282 15.00 12.81 1.53
N LYS A 283 14.21 13.13 0.52
CA LYS A 283 12.74 13.11 0.63
C LYS A 283 12.21 11.69 0.81
N ARG A 284 12.79 10.71 0.11
CA ARG A 284 12.45 9.29 0.29
C ARG A 284 12.71 8.81 1.71
N GLU A 285 13.89 9.13 2.26
CA GLU A 285 14.24 8.77 3.63
C GLU A 285 13.33 9.45 4.66
N GLN A 286 12.96 10.71 4.43
CA GLN A 286 11.95 11.41 5.23
C GLN A 286 10.59 10.71 5.19
N CYS A 287 10.12 10.28 4.01
CA CYS A 287 8.88 9.53 3.87
C CYS A 287 8.94 8.20 4.63
N ARG A 288 10.05 7.46 4.50
CA ARG A 288 10.26 6.18 5.18
C ARG A 288 10.27 6.35 6.70
N ALA A 289 11.03 7.33 7.20
CA ALA A 289 11.05 7.64 8.63
C ALA A 289 9.67 8.01 9.17
N THR A 290 8.87 8.75 8.39
CA THR A 290 7.48 9.11 8.73
C THR A 290 6.58 7.86 8.82
N ILE A 291 6.67 6.95 7.84
CA ILE A 291 5.93 5.68 7.81
C ILE A 291 6.24 4.85 9.05
N PHE A 292 7.52 4.66 9.34
CA PHE A 292 7.97 3.88 10.49
C PHE A 292 7.53 4.48 11.81
N ALA A 293 7.71 5.80 11.97
CA ALA A 293 7.29 6.51 13.18
C ALA A 293 5.76 6.47 13.39
N TRP A 294 4.96 6.51 12.32
CA TRP A 294 3.52 6.38 12.38
C TRP A 294 3.09 5.00 12.89
N PHE A 295 3.63 3.94 12.29
CA PHE A 295 3.30 2.58 12.71
C PHE A 295 3.84 2.28 14.12
N ALA A 296 5.04 2.73 14.49
CA ALA A 296 5.54 2.57 15.86
C ALA A 296 4.60 3.21 16.89
N LYS A 297 4.13 4.43 16.62
CA LYS A 297 3.19 5.15 17.49
C LYS A 297 1.89 4.38 17.73
N TRP A 298 1.30 3.79 16.68
CA TRP A 298 -0.05 3.23 16.77
C TRP A 298 -0.10 1.72 16.95
N LEU A 299 0.91 1.00 16.44
CA LEU A 299 0.94 -0.45 16.48
C LEU A 299 1.87 -1.02 17.56
N GLN A 300 2.89 -0.26 17.99
CA GLN A 300 3.82 -0.65 19.04
C GLN A 300 3.68 0.18 20.31
N ASP A 301 2.73 1.13 20.35
CA ASP A 301 2.52 2.09 21.44
C ASP A 301 3.75 2.95 21.76
N ASP A 302 4.65 3.13 20.77
CA ASP A 302 5.87 3.92 20.90
C ASP A 302 5.83 5.20 20.03
N ALA A 303 5.51 6.32 20.65
CA ALA A 303 5.47 7.63 19.99
C ALA A 303 6.84 8.35 20.00
N THR A 304 7.90 7.76 20.52
CA THR A 304 9.21 8.41 20.70
C THR A 304 9.75 8.94 19.37
N TRP A 305 9.76 8.11 18.36
CA TRP A 305 10.23 8.49 17.03
C TRP A 305 9.35 9.53 16.38
N TRP A 306 8.04 9.37 16.46
CA TRP A 306 7.09 10.36 15.95
C TRP A 306 7.29 11.72 16.58
N ASN A 307 7.42 11.77 17.90
CA ASN A 307 7.64 13.02 18.65
C ASN A 307 9.02 13.65 18.38
N ALA A 308 10.02 12.85 18.02
CA ALA A 308 11.33 13.37 17.62
C ALA A 308 11.27 14.07 16.25
N ILE A 309 10.51 13.53 15.29
CA ILE A 309 10.36 14.10 13.94
C ILE A 309 9.36 15.26 13.94
N TYR A 310 8.22 15.07 14.59
CA TYR A 310 7.07 15.98 14.57
C TYR A 310 6.77 16.51 15.98
N LYS A 311 7.65 17.38 16.50
CA LYS A 311 7.43 18.01 17.80
C LYS A 311 6.10 18.79 17.78
N PRO A 312 5.24 18.66 18.80
CA PRO A 312 4.11 19.55 18.95
C PRO A 312 4.62 20.99 18.95
N LYS A 313 4.13 21.81 18.04
CA LYS A 313 4.36 23.25 18.16
C LYS A 313 3.49 23.71 19.34
N ASN A 314 4.12 24.14 20.42
CA ASN A 314 3.43 24.92 21.43
C ASN A 314 2.96 26.21 20.76
N LEU A 315 1.69 26.27 20.39
CA LEU A 315 1.01 27.47 19.94
C LEU A 315 0.59 28.27 21.17
#